data_42052f453fa1e2abe59075dcefa6126e
#
_entry.id   42052f453fa1e2abe59075dcefa6126e
#
_cell.length_a   1.000
_cell.length_b   1.000
_cell.length_c   1.000
_cell.angle_alpha   90.00
_cell.angle_beta   90.00
_cell.angle_gamma   90.00
#
_symmetry.space_group_name_H-M   'P 1'
#
loop_
_entity.id
_entity.type
_entity.pdbx_description
1 polymer ?
#
loop_
_entity_poly.entity_id
_entity_poly.type
_entity_poly.pdbx_seq_one_letter_code
_entity_poly.pdbx_strand_id
1 'polypeptide(L)'
;DALDECAEFLVKHGGHAAAAGFTIRNENVGAFLKKMREIAERKLADVDLNPVLVADMEVPLSDLSFEMLEHLNYLEPTGYGNPRPIFVSRDLSVKLARAVGSDKSHLKLKVSDGKVNMDGIAFRLGHLKPELPAKVDLIYTFEVNEWQGRKSLQLNVKDIKF
;
A
#
# COMPACT_ATOMS: atom_id res chain seq x y z
N ASP A 1 -11.74 25.92 -3.83
CA ASP A 1 -11.89 24.58 -3.21
C ASP A 1 -13.19 23.94 -3.68
N ALA A 2 -13.27 22.58 -3.72
CA ALA A 2 -14.46 21.88 -4.21
C ALA A 2 -15.69 22.10 -3.32
N LEU A 3 -15.50 22.21 -2.01
CA LEU A 3 -16.60 22.49 -1.07
C LEU A 3 -17.11 23.93 -1.21
N ASP A 4 -16.26 24.88 -1.52
CA ASP A 4 -16.69 26.28 -1.76
C ASP A 4 -17.59 26.39 -2.98
N GLU A 5 -17.28 25.61 -4.03
CA GLU A 5 -18.15 25.53 -5.24
C GLU A 5 -19.50 24.82 -4.99
N CYS A 6 -19.63 24.14 -3.85
CA CYS A 6 -20.84 23.46 -3.41
C CYS A 6 -21.51 24.15 -2.23
N ALA A 7 -21.08 25.34 -1.82
CA ALA A 7 -21.54 26.03 -0.61
C ALA A 7 -23.06 26.21 -0.55
N GLU A 8 -23.73 26.40 -1.68
CA GLU A 8 -25.19 26.54 -1.78
C GLU A 8 -25.99 25.35 -1.25
N PHE A 9 -25.39 24.15 -1.24
CA PHE A 9 -26.01 22.92 -0.73
C PHE A 9 -25.68 22.66 0.74
N LEU A 10 -24.70 23.38 1.30
CA LEU A 10 -24.14 23.10 2.62
C LEU A 10 -24.65 24.08 3.68
N VAL A 11 -24.91 23.57 4.88
CA VAL A 11 -25.20 24.42 6.04
C VAL A 11 -23.93 25.04 6.59
N LYS A 12 -22.83 24.26 6.59
CA LYS A 12 -21.52 24.65 7.08
C LYS A 12 -20.47 23.78 6.41
N HIS A 13 -19.35 24.34 6.08
CA HIS A 13 -18.16 23.60 5.64
C HIS A 13 -16.88 24.30 6.08
N GLY A 14 -15.77 23.58 6.05
CA GLY A 14 -14.43 24.11 6.35
C GLY A 14 -13.42 23.00 6.49
N GLY A 15 -12.14 23.37 6.49
CA GLY A 15 -11.03 22.43 6.61
C GLY A 15 -9.79 22.90 5.87
N HIS A 16 -8.91 21.94 5.57
CA HIS A 16 -7.66 22.14 4.84
C HIS A 16 -7.64 21.26 3.58
N ALA A 17 -6.64 21.43 2.73
CA ALA A 17 -6.52 20.68 1.49
C ALA A 17 -6.57 19.14 1.67
N ALA A 18 -6.02 18.63 2.78
CA ALA A 18 -5.95 17.20 3.07
C ALA A 18 -7.16 16.64 3.83
N ALA A 19 -7.93 17.49 4.53
CA ALA A 19 -9.10 17.04 5.29
C ALA A 19 -10.07 18.19 5.50
N ALA A 20 -11.33 17.98 5.10
CA ALA A 20 -12.40 18.96 5.26
C ALA A 20 -13.67 18.28 5.78
N GLY A 21 -14.49 19.06 6.50
CA GLY A 21 -15.78 18.63 7.00
C GLY A 21 -16.90 19.53 6.52
N PHE A 22 -18.11 19.01 6.48
CA PHE A 22 -19.29 19.77 6.14
C PHE A 22 -20.55 19.24 6.83
N THR A 23 -21.55 20.08 6.92
CA THR A 23 -22.91 19.73 7.35
C THR A 23 -23.85 19.99 6.18
N ILE A 24 -24.69 19.00 5.87
CA ILE A 24 -25.65 19.07 4.76
C ILE A 24 -27.03 18.61 5.23
N ARG A 25 -28.09 19.18 4.68
CA ARG A 25 -29.45 18.68 4.85
C ARG A 25 -29.70 17.50 3.92
N ASN A 26 -30.43 16.48 4.39
CA ASN A 26 -30.70 15.27 3.61
C ASN A 26 -31.32 15.55 2.24
N GLU A 27 -32.16 16.56 2.13
CA GLU A 27 -32.77 16.98 0.87
C GLU A 27 -31.77 17.46 -0.19
N ASN A 28 -30.62 17.99 0.23
CA ASN A 28 -29.59 18.52 -0.66
C ASN A 28 -28.54 17.48 -1.09
N VAL A 29 -28.53 16.30 -0.49
CA VAL A 29 -27.46 15.30 -0.74
C VAL A 29 -27.37 14.92 -2.21
N GLY A 30 -28.50 14.72 -2.89
CA GLY A 30 -28.53 14.34 -4.31
C GLY A 30 -27.91 15.42 -5.21
N ALA A 31 -28.28 16.69 -5.01
CA ALA A 31 -27.76 17.81 -5.76
C ALA A 31 -26.25 18.04 -5.49
N PHE A 32 -25.84 17.96 -4.22
CA PHE A 32 -24.47 18.04 -3.81
C PHE A 32 -23.58 16.98 -4.47
N LEU A 33 -24.02 15.70 -4.44
CA LEU A 33 -23.27 14.60 -5.07
C LEU A 33 -23.11 14.80 -6.58
N LYS A 34 -24.15 15.26 -7.26
CA LYS A 34 -24.09 15.57 -8.70
C LYS A 34 -23.05 16.66 -8.96
N LYS A 35 -23.14 17.77 -8.24
CA LYS A 35 -22.20 18.91 -8.39
C LYS A 35 -20.78 18.52 -8.07
N MET A 36 -20.56 17.74 -7.01
CA MET A 36 -19.22 17.27 -6.62
C MET A 36 -18.60 16.37 -7.69
N ARG A 37 -19.39 15.50 -8.36
CA ARG A 37 -18.91 14.70 -9.49
C ARG A 37 -18.48 15.55 -10.66
N GLU A 38 -19.30 16.54 -11.06
CA GLU A 38 -18.95 17.47 -12.13
C GLU A 38 -17.65 18.24 -11.84
N ILE A 39 -17.46 18.66 -10.58
CA ILE A 39 -16.22 19.32 -10.14
C ILE A 39 -15.04 18.36 -10.21
N ALA A 40 -15.21 17.10 -9.75
CA ALA A 40 -14.16 16.10 -9.79
C ALA A 40 -13.76 15.76 -11.23
N GLU A 41 -14.72 15.50 -12.11
CA GLU A 41 -14.47 15.24 -13.54
C GLU A 41 -13.66 16.37 -14.19
N ARG A 42 -14.04 17.62 -13.91
CA ARG A 42 -13.33 18.79 -14.46
C ARG A 42 -11.92 18.96 -13.88
N LYS A 43 -11.78 18.82 -12.55
CA LYS A 43 -10.50 19.10 -11.86
C LYS A 43 -9.49 17.94 -11.97
N LEU A 44 -9.97 16.73 -12.20
CA LEU A 44 -9.15 15.53 -12.26
C LEU A 44 -8.95 15.00 -13.69
N ALA A 45 -9.51 15.66 -14.71
CA ALA A 45 -9.47 15.21 -16.10
C ALA A 45 -8.04 14.89 -16.60
N ASP A 46 -7.06 15.71 -16.21
CA ASP A 46 -5.66 15.58 -16.63
C ASP A 46 -4.74 15.11 -15.50
N VAL A 47 -5.31 14.61 -14.40
CA VAL A 47 -4.54 14.13 -13.25
C VAL A 47 -4.38 12.62 -13.34
N ASP A 48 -3.14 12.13 -13.32
CA ASP A 48 -2.89 10.70 -13.13
C ASP A 48 -3.27 10.30 -11.70
N LEU A 49 -4.34 9.52 -11.57
CA LEU A 49 -4.87 9.03 -10.30
C LEU A 49 -4.29 7.67 -9.88
N ASN A 50 -3.36 7.12 -10.66
CA ASN A 50 -2.72 5.88 -10.29
C ASN A 50 -1.86 6.08 -9.04
N PRO A 51 -2.05 5.29 -8.00
CA PRO A 51 -1.21 5.38 -6.82
C PRO A 51 0.23 4.99 -7.16
N VAL A 52 1.19 5.82 -6.76
CA VAL A 52 2.60 5.58 -6.96
C VAL A 52 3.23 5.16 -5.64
N LEU A 53 3.92 4.02 -5.64
CA LEU A 53 4.80 3.61 -4.55
C LEU A 53 6.25 3.94 -4.92
N VAL A 54 6.92 4.67 -4.04
CA VAL A 54 8.33 4.99 -4.18
C VAL A 54 9.12 4.09 -3.24
N ALA A 55 10.07 3.33 -3.78
CA ALA A 55 11.01 2.57 -2.98
C ALA A 55 12.21 3.46 -2.61
N ASP A 56 12.67 3.37 -1.37
CA ASP A 56 13.83 4.10 -0.88
C ASP A 56 15.13 3.45 -1.36
N MET A 57 15.14 2.12 -1.52
CA MET A 57 16.33 1.37 -1.92
C MET A 57 15.98 0.07 -2.64
N GLU A 58 16.79 -0.28 -3.65
CA GLU A 58 16.82 -1.62 -4.23
C GLU A 58 17.83 -2.49 -3.47
N VAL A 59 17.39 -3.68 -3.02
CA VAL A 59 18.22 -4.61 -2.24
C VAL A 59 18.03 -6.05 -2.71
N PRO A 60 19.09 -6.89 -2.76
CA PRO A 60 18.93 -8.33 -2.94
C PRO A 60 18.37 -8.95 -1.65
N LEU A 61 17.58 -10.03 -1.76
CA LEU A 61 17.03 -10.69 -0.57
C LEU A 61 18.10 -11.21 0.39
N SER A 62 19.29 -11.54 -0.14
CA SER A 62 20.44 -12.01 0.65
C SER A 62 20.97 -10.99 1.65
N ASP A 63 20.70 -9.70 1.45
CA ASP A 63 21.17 -8.63 2.33
C ASP A 63 20.17 -8.36 3.49
N LEU A 64 18.94 -8.89 3.38
CA LEU A 64 17.94 -8.78 4.42
C LEU A 64 18.31 -9.68 5.60
N SER A 65 18.64 -9.07 6.72
CA SER A 65 19.07 -9.76 7.94
C SER A 65 18.41 -9.20 9.19
N PHE A 66 18.50 -9.91 10.30
CA PHE A 66 18.07 -9.37 11.60
C PHE A 66 18.90 -8.17 12.00
N GLU A 67 20.19 -8.17 11.69
CA GLU A 67 21.11 -7.04 11.95
C GLU A 67 20.65 -5.79 11.19
N MET A 68 20.34 -5.92 9.89
CA MET A 68 19.80 -4.81 9.11
C MET A 68 18.50 -4.27 9.74
N LEU A 69 17.62 -5.17 10.22
CA LEU A 69 16.38 -4.76 10.86
C LEU A 69 16.63 -4.02 12.18
N GLU A 70 17.63 -4.43 12.97
CA GLU A 70 18.06 -3.71 14.17
C GLU A 70 18.56 -2.30 13.82
N HIS A 71 19.33 -2.15 12.74
CA HIS A 71 19.74 -0.82 12.27
C HIS A 71 18.57 0.05 11.84
N LEU A 72 17.54 -0.52 11.19
CA LEU A 72 16.33 0.23 10.83
C LEU A 72 15.55 0.72 12.06
N ASN A 73 15.68 0.07 13.21
CA ASN A 73 15.05 0.54 14.45
C ASN A 73 15.62 1.90 14.94
N TYR A 74 16.82 2.29 14.51
CA TYR A 74 17.34 3.64 14.79
C TYR A 74 16.57 4.75 14.08
N LEU A 75 15.76 4.42 13.08
CA LEU A 75 14.86 5.36 12.42
C LEU A 75 13.56 5.59 13.19
N GLU A 76 13.30 4.82 14.25
CA GLU A 76 12.11 4.99 15.08
C GLU A 76 12.20 6.28 15.94
N PRO A 77 11.08 6.99 16.21
CA PRO A 77 9.73 6.62 15.84
C PRO A 77 9.40 6.95 14.37
N THR A 78 8.86 5.96 13.65
CA THR A 78 8.34 6.16 12.30
C THR A 78 6.89 6.64 12.31
N GLY A 79 6.49 7.44 11.30
CA GLY A 79 5.15 7.99 11.19
C GLY A 79 5.05 9.08 10.12
N TYR A 80 4.16 10.05 10.34
CA TYR A 80 4.02 11.19 9.43
C TYR A 80 5.30 12.01 9.36
N GLY A 81 5.84 12.19 8.15
CA GLY A 81 7.12 12.90 7.92
C GLY A 81 8.38 12.05 8.10
N ASN A 82 8.25 10.83 8.66
CA ASN A 82 9.33 9.83 8.77
C ASN A 82 8.76 8.42 8.54
N PRO A 83 8.38 8.05 7.32
CA PRO A 83 7.78 6.76 7.03
C PRO A 83 8.81 5.63 7.18
N ARG A 84 8.32 4.41 7.39
CA ARG A 84 9.20 3.22 7.35
C ARG A 84 9.79 3.07 5.95
N PRO A 85 11.10 2.77 5.83
CA PRO A 85 11.74 2.53 4.55
C PRO A 85 11.05 1.43 3.74
N ILE A 86 10.88 1.67 2.46
CA ILE A 86 10.31 0.76 1.48
C ILE A 86 11.43 0.27 0.57
N PHE A 87 11.52 -1.04 0.42
CA PHE A 87 12.53 -1.70 -0.39
C PHE A 87 11.93 -2.30 -1.65
N VAL A 88 12.74 -2.46 -2.67
CA VAL A 88 12.41 -3.23 -3.87
C VAL A 88 13.47 -4.30 -4.10
N SER A 89 13.02 -5.51 -4.46
CA SER A 89 13.86 -6.58 -5.00
C SER A 89 13.31 -7.06 -6.32
N ARG A 90 14.17 -7.26 -7.29
CA ARG A 90 13.77 -7.56 -8.67
C ARG A 90 14.10 -8.99 -9.06
N ASP A 91 13.42 -9.45 -10.13
CA ASP A 91 13.66 -10.74 -10.79
C ASP A 91 13.59 -11.94 -9.82
N LEU A 92 12.71 -11.85 -8.83
CA LEU A 92 12.56 -12.88 -7.80
C LEU A 92 11.78 -14.07 -8.34
N SER A 93 12.33 -15.29 -8.20
CA SER A 93 11.62 -16.52 -8.53
C SER A 93 10.52 -16.80 -7.51
N VAL A 94 9.29 -16.98 -7.96
CA VAL A 94 8.16 -17.37 -7.11
C VAL A 94 8.23 -18.89 -6.85
N LYS A 95 8.55 -19.27 -5.63
CA LYS A 95 8.62 -20.69 -5.21
C LYS A 95 7.29 -21.21 -4.71
N LEU A 96 6.46 -20.34 -4.14
CA LEU A 96 5.11 -20.67 -3.67
C LEU A 96 4.26 -19.41 -3.68
N ALA A 97 3.01 -19.57 -4.11
CA ALA A 97 1.98 -18.53 -4.02
C ALA A 97 0.66 -19.17 -3.56
N ARG A 98 0.08 -18.66 -2.47
CA ARG A 98 -1.17 -19.16 -1.91
C ARG A 98 -2.05 -18.03 -1.41
N ALA A 99 -3.29 -17.96 -1.89
CA ALA A 99 -4.31 -17.09 -1.34
C ALA A 99 -4.70 -17.56 0.06
N VAL A 100 -4.70 -16.66 1.04
CA VAL A 100 -4.95 -16.93 2.48
C VAL A 100 -5.94 -15.92 3.05
N GLY A 101 -6.41 -16.18 4.26
CA GLY A 101 -7.52 -15.46 4.89
C GLY A 101 -8.85 -16.21 4.66
N SER A 102 -9.87 -15.92 5.46
CA SER A 102 -11.19 -16.55 5.37
C SER A 102 -11.85 -16.35 4.01
N ASP A 103 -11.60 -15.20 3.39
CA ASP A 103 -12.10 -14.76 2.08
C ASP A 103 -11.05 -14.90 0.95
N LYS A 104 -9.87 -15.46 1.25
CA LYS A 104 -8.72 -15.55 0.33
C LYS A 104 -8.23 -14.21 -0.23
N SER A 105 -8.48 -13.12 0.49
CA SER A 105 -8.11 -11.77 0.07
C SER A 105 -6.62 -11.47 0.12
N HIS A 106 -5.83 -12.26 0.85
CA HIS A 106 -4.40 -12.03 1.02
C HIS A 106 -3.59 -13.06 0.24
N LEU A 107 -2.35 -12.70 -0.11
CA LEU A 107 -1.44 -13.59 -0.83
C LEU A 107 -0.22 -13.90 0.03
N LYS A 108 -0.01 -15.17 0.37
CA LYS A 108 1.22 -15.65 0.97
C LYS A 108 2.16 -16.13 -0.12
N LEU A 109 3.39 -15.61 -0.08
CA LEU A 109 4.44 -15.89 -1.05
C LEU A 109 5.64 -16.56 -0.37
N LYS A 110 6.38 -17.35 -1.15
CA LYS A 110 7.78 -17.65 -0.91
C LYS A 110 8.54 -17.33 -2.19
N VAL A 111 9.52 -16.44 -2.10
CA VAL A 111 10.31 -15.95 -3.22
C VAL A 111 11.79 -16.21 -3.00
N SER A 112 12.57 -16.19 -4.09
CA SER A 112 14.02 -16.41 -4.04
C SER A 112 14.74 -15.54 -5.06
N ASP A 113 15.90 -14.98 -4.66
CA ASP A 113 16.87 -14.34 -5.54
C ASP A 113 17.93 -15.31 -6.09
N GLY A 114 17.76 -16.62 -5.85
CA GLY A 114 18.70 -17.67 -6.21
C GLY A 114 19.70 -18.03 -5.10
N LYS A 115 19.90 -17.16 -4.10
CA LYS A 115 20.78 -17.38 -2.94
C LYS A 115 20.00 -17.75 -1.70
N VAL A 116 18.93 -17.01 -1.42
CA VAL A 116 18.08 -17.20 -0.25
C VAL A 116 16.62 -17.32 -0.64
N ASN A 117 15.83 -17.89 0.27
CA ASN A 117 14.37 -17.92 0.18
C ASN A 117 13.80 -17.03 1.27
N MET A 118 12.81 -16.21 0.93
CA MET A 118 12.12 -15.31 1.86
C MET A 118 10.61 -15.53 1.80
N ASP A 119 9.98 -15.59 2.97
CA ASP A 119 8.53 -15.61 3.07
C ASP A 119 7.98 -14.20 2.96
N GLY A 120 6.82 -14.04 2.31
CA GLY A 120 6.14 -12.76 2.15
C GLY A 120 4.64 -12.88 2.37
N ILE A 121 4.05 -11.79 2.84
CA ILE A 121 2.60 -11.59 2.92
C ILE A 121 2.23 -10.33 2.18
N ALA A 122 1.29 -10.43 1.25
CA ALA A 122 0.73 -9.33 0.49
C ALA A 122 -0.75 -9.20 0.85
N PHE A 123 -1.06 -8.22 1.69
CA PHE A 123 -2.43 -7.99 2.14
C PHE A 123 -3.30 -7.46 0.99
N ARG A 124 -4.50 -8.01 0.85
CA ARG A 124 -5.50 -7.67 -0.19
C ARG A 124 -5.07 -7.93 -1.65
N LEU A 125 -3.96 -8.62 -1.86
CA LEU A 125 -3.46 -9.00 -3.20
C LEU A 125 -3.72 -10.48 -3.53
N GLY A 126 -4.63 -11.15 -2.83
CA GLY A 126 -4.98 -12.55 -3.10
C GLY A 126 -5.53 -12.81 -4.50
N HIS A 127 -6.17 -11.81 -5.10
CA HIS A 127 -6.70 -11.86 -6.46
C HIS A 127 -5.62 -12.01 -7.53
N LEU A 128 -4.39 -11.57 -7.28
CA LEU A 128 -3.26 -11.69 -8.21
C LEU A 128 -2.74 -13.12 -8.36
N LYS A 129 -3.10 -14.05 -7.45
CA LYS A 129 -2.55 -15.41 -7.46
C LYS A 129 -2.64 -16.12 -8.83
N PRO A 130 -3.75 -16.05 -9.58
CA PRO A 130 -3.86 -16.73 -10.90
C PRO A 130 -2.95 -16.15 -11.98
N GLU A 131 -2.56 -14.89 -11.85
CA GLU A 131 -1.83 -14.12 -12.85
C GLU A 131 -0.32 -14.09 -12.60
N LEU A 132 0.13 -14.59 -11.42
CA LEU A 132 1.54 -14.51 -11.03
C LEU A 132 2.43 -15.34 -11.96
N PRO A 133 3.42 -14.72 -12.61
CA PRO A 133 4.42 -15.43 -13.39
C PRO A 133 5.45 -16.13 -12.50
N ALA A 134 6.39 -16.84 -13.13
CA ALA A 134 7.49 -17.48 -12.43
C ALA A 134 8.47 -16.49 -11.76
N LYS A 135 8.53 -15.25 -12.24
CA LYS A 135 9.38 -14.18 -11.72
C LYS A 135 8.60 -12.89 -11.53
N VAL A 136 8.92 -12.17 -10.47
CA VAL A 136 8.26 -10.92 -10.06
C VAL A 136 9.26 -9.93 -9.46
N ASP A 137 8.93 -8.64 -9.54
CA ASP A 137 9.53 -7.61 -8.71
C ASP A 137 8.61 -7.35 -7.51
N LEU A 138 9.18 -7.26 -6.32
CA LEU A 138 8.42 -6.96 -5.10
C LEU A 138 8.84 -5.62 -4.52
N ILE A 139 7.85 -4.82 -4.15
CA ILE A 139 8.03 -3.65 -3.30
C ILE A 139 7.44 -3.93 -1.92
N TYR A 140 8.22 -3.71 -0.86
CA TYR A 140 7.89 -4.21 0.47
C TYR A 140 8.56 -3.41 1.59
N THR A 141 8.03 -3.55 2.80
CA THR A 141 8.78 -3.38 4.04
C THR A 141 9.09 -4.78 4.58
N PHE A 142 10.18 -4.97 5.35
CA PHE A 142 10.40 -6.26 5.99
C PHE A 142 10.37 -6.14 7.51
N GLU A 143 9.99 -7.23 8.15
CA GLU A 143 9.67 -7.26 9.57
C GLU A 143 9.97 -8.64 10.18
N VAL A 144 9.97 -8.71 11.50
CA VAL A 144 9.98 -9.99 12.21
C VAL A 144 8.55 -10.54 12.26
N ASN A 145 8.37 -11.73 11.73
CA ASN A 145 7.18 -12.53 11.98
C ASN A 145 7.46 -13.49 13.14
N GLU A 146 6.65 -13.43 14.18
CA GLU A 146 6.72 -14.36 15.31
C GLU A 146 5.51 -15.29 15.28
N TRP A 147 5.79 -16.58 15.16
CA TRP A 147 4.77 -17.61 15.16
C TRP A 147 5.20 -18.79 16.04
N GLN A 148 4.38 -19.15 17.02
CA GLN A 148 4.65 -20.24 17.98
C GLN A 148 6.04 -20.12 18.64
N GLY A 149 6.45 -18.91 19.02
CA GLY A 149 7.74 -18.63 19.64
C GLY A 149 8.94 -18.66 18.69
N ARG A 150 8.73 -18.88 17.39
CA ARG A 150 9.79 -18.81 16.38
C ARG A 150 9.76 -17.45 15.67
N LYS A 151 10.91 -16.80 15.62
CA LYS A 151 11.10 -15.55 14.88
C LYS A 151 11.69 -15.83 13.52
N SER A 152 11.11 -15.23 12.50
CA SER A 152 11.62 -15.26 11.12
C SER A 152 11.47 -13.89 10.46
N LEU A 153 12.32 -13.59 9.50
CA LEU A 153 12.12 -12.42 8.64
C LEU A 153 11.00 -12.68 7.64
N GLN A 154 10.17 -11.70 7.43
CA GLN A 154 9.07 -11.75 6.47
C GLN A 154 8.96 -10.44 5.70
N LEU A 155 8.68 -10.53 4.39
CA LEU A 155 8.36 -9.39 3.55
C LEU A 155 6.90 -9.01 3.74
N ASN A 156 6.63 -7.77 4.14
CA ASN A 156 5.29 -7.18 4.10
C ASN A 156 5.14 -6.48 2.76
N VAL A 157 4.68 -7.24 1.77
CA VAL A 157 4.62 -6.82 0.36
C VAL A 157 3.52 -5.78 0.17
N LYS A 158 3.88 -4.64 -0.42
CA LYS A 158 2.99 -3.52 -0.71
C LYS A 158 2.42 -3.62 -2.12
N ASP A 159 3.25 -4.07 -3.08
CA ASP A 159 2.84 -4.29 -4.45
C ASP A 159 3.75 -5.30 -5.16
N ILE A 160 3.28 -5.82 -6.29
CA ILE A 160 3.94 -6.83 -7.12
C ILE A 160 3.90 -6.36 -8.56
N LYS A 161 5.07 -6.25 -9.19
CA LYS A 161 5.19 -5.96 -10.62
C LYS A 161 5.62 -7.22 -11.37
N PHE A 162 4.99 -7.46 -12.50
CA PHE A 162 5.28 -8.56 -13.45
C PHE A 162 4.84 -8.21 -14.85
#